data_82e282ccadd60bfdd31f839d19cc3610
#
_entry.id   82e282ccadd60bfdd31f839d19cc3610
#
_cell.length_a   1.000
_cell.length_b   1.000
_cell.length_c   1.000
_cell.angle_alpha   90.00
_cell.angle_beta   90.00
_cell.angle_gamma   90.00
#
_symmetry.space_group_name_H-M   'P 1'
#
loop_
_entity.id
_entity.type
_entity.pdbx_description
1 polymer ?
#
loop_
_entity_poly.entity_id
_entity_poly.type
_entity_poly.pdbx_seq_one_letter_code
_entity_poly.pdbx_strand_id
1 'polypeptide(L)'
;IEGDTVYMVEQYRYTIKERQLELPQGAWEGNPDVDPVELAKGELKEETGLTADSMEYVGFQYLAYGFCNQGYHIYVAKGLTQGAQKLDVEEEDLRVVSLSLNELKEKIKRGEIKDASTCNAVGLAMLKGII
;
A
#
# COMPACT_ATOMS: atom_id res chain seq x y z
N ILE A 1 -6.87 -6.33 -2.93
CA ILE A 1 -7.42 -6.60 -4.26
C ILE A 1 -8.70 -7.43 -4.13
N GLU A 2 -9.70 -7.12 -4.90
CA GLU A 2 -10.96 -7.86 -4.97
C GLU A 2 -11.25 -8.13 -6.44
N GLY A 3 -11.12 -9.40 -6.88
CA GLY A 3 -11.17 -9.74 -8.29
C GLY A 3 -10.10 -8.98 -9.06
N ASP A 4 -10.53 -8.13 -10.00
CA ASP A 4 -9.65 -7.28 -10.81
C ASP A 4 -9.51 -5.85 -10.25
N THR A 5 -10.17 -5.55 -9.13
CA THR A 5 -10.16 -4.22 -8.51
C THR A 5 -9.07 -4.11 -7.46
N VAL A 6 -8.26 -3.07 -7.55
CA VAL A 6 -7.21 -2.73 -6.58
C VAL A 6 -7.63 -1.48 -5.81
N TYR A 7 -7.48 -1.50 -4.50
CA TYR A 7 -7.76 -0.35 -3.65
C TYR A 7 -6.44 0.31 -3.27
N MET A 8 -6.34 1.59 -3.57
CA MET A 8 -5.16 2.40 -3.33
C MET A 8 -5.53 3.63 -2.53
N VAL A 9 -4.55 4.37 -2.09
CA VAL A 9 -4.74 5.65 -1.41
C VAL A 9 -4.05 6.75 -2.19
N GLU A 10 -4.66 7.93 -2.20
CA GLU A 10 -4.09 9.12 -2.80
C GLU A 10 -3.91 10.16 -1.70
N GLN A 11 -2.73 10.73 -1.59
CA GLN A 11 -2.46 11.79 -0.62
C GLN A 11 -1.42 12.76 -1.13
N TYR A 12 -1.44 13.99 -0.59
CA TYR A 12 -0.44 15.00 -0.88
C TYR A 12 0.87 14.69 -0.14
N ARG A 13 1.97 14.70 -0.88
CA ARG A 13 3.32 14.52 -0.33
C ARG A 13 4.08 15.84 -0.42
N TYR A 14 4.27 16.51 0.71
CA TYR A 14 4.85 17.84 0.75
C TYR A 14 6.31 17.88 0.25
N THR A 15 7.05 16.80 0.41
CA THR A 15 8.45 16.72 -0.03
C THR A 15 8.59 16.87 -1.55
N ILE A 16 7.62 16.39 -2.30
CA ILE A 16 7.60 16.48 -3.77
C ILE A 16 6.54 17.46 -4.27
N LYS A 17 5.74 18.02 -3.38
CA LYS A 17 4.70 19.02 -3.67
C LYS A 17 3.67 18.54 -4.70
N GLU A 18 3.28 17.27 -4.63
CA GLU A 18 2.22 16.72 -5.48
C GLU A 18 1.47 15.61 -4.78
N ARG A 19 0.26 15.34 -5.27
CA ARG A 19 -0.51 14.18 -4.84
C ARG A 19 -0.01 12.94 -5.56
N GLN A 20 0.09 11.84 -4.84
CA GLN A 20 0.50 10.55 -5.41
C GLN A 20 -0.47 9.44 -5.04
N LEU A 21 -0.65 8.54 -5.97
CA LEU A 21 -1.40 7.33 -5.78
C LEU A 21 -0.45 6.23 -5.29
N GLU A 22 -0.76 5.63 -4.15
CA GLU A 22 0.12 4.70 -3.45
C GLU A 22 -0.67 3.49 -2.95
N LEU A 23 0.02 2.40 -2.68
CA LEU A 23 -0.57 1.31 -1.91
C LEU A 23 -0.67 1.74 -0.43
N PRO A 24 -1.69 1.26 0.31
CA PRO A 24 -1.74 1.49 1.76
C PRO A 24 -0.45 1.00 2.41
N GLN A 25 0.16 1.84 3.23
CA GLN A 25 1.44 1.54 3.88
C GLN A 25 1.61 2.38 5.13
N GLY A 26 2.40 1.90 6.06
CA GLY A 26 2.71 2.64 7.26
C GLY A 26 3.62 1.86 8.21
N ALA A 27 3.92 2.47 9.32
CA ALA A 27 4.72 1.89 10.39
C ALA A 27 4.13 2.29 11.74
N TRP A 28 4.13 1.34 12.69
CA TRP A 28 3.72 1.62 14.07
C TRP A 28 4.97 1.92 14.90
N GLU A 29 5.42 3.16 14.84
CA GLU A 29 6.66 3.60 15.48
C GLU A 29 6.72 3.31 16.99
N GLY A 30 5.58 3.36 17.67
CA GLY A 30 5.48 3.05 19.09
C GLY A 30 5.46 1.55 19.42
N ASN A 31 5.51 0.67 18.43
CA ASN A 31 5.44 -0.77 18.63
C ASN A 31 6.33 -1.50 17.61
N PRO A 32 7.67 -1.43 17.77
CA PRO A 32 8.62 -1.97 16.79
C PRO A 32 8.59 -3.50 16.68
N ASP A 33 8.05 -4.20 17.68
CA ASP A 33 8.00 -5.66 17.71
C ASP A 33 6.67 -6.22 17.19
N VAL A 34 5.82 -5.40 16.59
CA VAL A 34 4.54 -5.84 16.03
C VAL A 34 4.78 -6.83 14.87
N ASP A 35 3.94 -7.86 14.81
CA ASP A 35 3.96 -8.81 13.70
C ASP A 35 3.69 -8.05 12.38
N PRO A 36 4.54 -8.20 11.35
CA PRO A 36 4.35 -7.51 10.08
C PRO A 36 2.97 -7.68 9.45
N VAL A 37 2.36 -8.85 9.55
CA VAL A 37 1.01 -9.07 9.01
C VAL A 37 -0.04 -8.29 9.79
N GLU A 38 0.09 -8.18 11.10
CA GLU A 38 -0.83 -7.40 11.93
C GLU A 38 -0.67 -5.90 11.65
N LEU A 39 0.56 -5.44 11.43
CA LEU A 39 0.81 -4.07 11.00
C LEU A 39 0.12 -3.79 9.67
N ALA A 40 0.29 -4.65 8.69
CA ALA A 40 -0.32 -4.49 7.37
C ALA A 40 -1.86 -4.47 7.45
N LYS A 41 -2.46 -5.34 8.23
CA LYS A 41 -3.92 -5.35 8.48
C LYS A 41 -4.37 -4.04 9.13
N GLY A 42 -3.62 -3.57 10.11
CA GLY A 42 -3.93 -2.32 10.83
C GLY A 42 -3.89 -1.10 9.92
N GLU A 43 -2.84 -0.98 9.11
CA GLU A 43 -2.70 0.12 8.17
C GLU A 43 -3.78 0.10 7.09
N LEU A 44 -4.10 -1.09 6.56
CA LEU A 44 -5.19 -1.24 5.60
C LEU A 44 -6.51 -0.73 6.18
N LYS A 45 -6.82 -1.14 7.41
CA LYS A 45 -8.05 -0.74 8.09
C LYS A 45 -8.08 0.76 8.40
N GLU A 46 -7.00 1.31 8.93
CA GLU A 46 -6.90 2.74 9.26
C GLU A 46 -7.08 3.62 8.03
N GLU A 47 -6.35 3.33 6.97
CA GLU A 47 -6.32 4.16 5.77
C GLU A 47 -7.54 3.96 4.86
N THR A 48 -8.07 2.75 4.76
CA THR A 48 -9.12 2.43 3.79
C THR A 48 -10.44 1.98 4.42
N GLY A 49 -10.44 1.58 5.67
CA GLY A 49 -11.58 0.93 6.33
C GLY A 49 -11.74 -0.54 5.95
N LEU A 50 -10.89 -1.06 5.08
CA LEU A 50 -11.00 -2.44 4.61
C LEU A 50 -10.37 -3.43 5.58
N THR A 51 -11.06 -4.58 5.76
CA THR A 51 -10.49 -5.77 6.38
C THR A 51 -10.44 -6.89 5.34
N ALA A 52 -9.56 -7.85 5.53
CA ALA A 52 -9.33 -8.92 4.57
C ALA A 52 -9.48 -10.29 5.19
N ASP A 53 -10.02 -11.24 4.42
CA ASP A 53 -10.11 -12.64 4.84
C ASP A 53 -8.73 -13.32 4.80
N SER A 54 -7.87 -12.89 3.88
CA SER A 54 -6.52 -13.44 3.74
C SER A 54 -5.50 -12.38 3.40
N MET A 55 -4.28 -12.60 3.90
CA MET A 55 -3.11 -11.75 3.63
C MET A 55 -2.00 -12.65 3.10
N GLU A 56 -1.82 -12.63 1.79
CA GLU A 56 -0.79 -13.44 1.13
C GLU A 56 0.54 -12.70 1.15
N TYR A 57 1.58 -13.32 1.69
CA TYR A 57 2.91 -12.72 1.77
C TYR A 57 3.57 -12.68 0.39
N VAL A 58 4.06 -11.52 0.00
CA VAL A 58 4.75 -11.33 -1.29
C VAL A 58 6.27 -11.31 -1.10
N GLY A 59 6.76 -10.56 -0.13
CA GLY A 59 8.19 -10.47 0.10
C GLY A 59 8.59 -9.30 0.99
N PHE A 60 9.90 -9.13 1.11
CA PHE A 60 10.51 -8.05 1.88
C PHE A 60 11.49 -7.28 1.01
N GLN A 61 11.51 -5.96 1.14
CA GLN A 61 12.45 -5.09 0.44
C GLN A 61 12.94 -3.97 1.36
N TYR A 62 14.15 -3.50 1.11
CA TYR A 62 14.65 -2.28 1.75
C TYR A 62 14.17 -1.06 0.99
N LEU A 63 13.85 -0.01 1.72
CA LEU A 63 13.35 1.23 1.14
C LEU A 63 14.45 1.98 0.37
N ALA A 64 15.59 2.22 1.00
CA ALA A 64 16.68 3.01 0.44
C ALA A 64 17.98 2.75 1.22
N TYR A 65 18.57 1.58 1.07
CA TYR A 65 19.71 1.20 1.91
C TYR A 65 20.99 2.00 1.65
N GLY A 66 21.00 2.88 0.65
CA GLY A 66 22.08 3.84 0.48
C GLY A 66 22.16 4.88 1.59
N PHE A 67 21.09 5.10 2.37
CA PHE A 67 21.09 6.07 3.46
C PHE A 67 20.30 5.67 4.70
N CYS A 68 19.48 4.64 4.64
CA CYS A 68 18.74 4.13 5.81
C CYS A 68 18.61 2.61 5.75
N ASN A 69 18.29 2.00 6.88
CA ASN A 69 18.11 0.54 6.98
C ASN A 69 16.64 0.13 7.07
N GLN A 70 15.74 1.04 6.76
CA GLN A 70 14.31 0.75 6.78
C GLN A 70 13.93 -0.22 5.68
N GLY A 71 13.16 -1.23 6.04
CA GLY A 71 12.58 -2.17 5.10
C GLY A 71 11.08 -2.28 5.28
N TYR A 72 10.44 -3.00 4.40
CA TYR A 72 9.00 -3.22 4.45
C TYR A 72 8.63 -4.60 3.93
N HIS A 73 7.58 -5.14 4.54
CA HIS A 73 6.97 -6.39 4.10
C HIS A 73 5.79 -6.07 3.19
N ILE A 74 5.60 -6.89 2.17
CA ILE A 74 4.56 -6.71 1.17
C ILE A 74 3.56 -7.86 1.27
N TYR A 75 2.28 -7.52 1.30
CA TYR A 75 1.17 -8.48 1.36
C TYR A 75 0.13 -8.15 0.30
N VAL A 76 -0.54 -9.17 -0.22
CA VAL A 76 -1.76 -9.00 -1.01
C VAL A 76 -2.94 -9.40 -0.14
N ALA A 77 -3.83 -8.45 0.10
CA ALA A 77 -5.05 -8.64 0.88
C ALA A 77 -6.20 -9.05 -0.05
N LYS A 78 -6.91 -10.10 0.31
CA LYS A 78 -8.04 -10.63 -0.47
C LYS A 78 -9.24 -10.94 0.43
N GLY A 79 -10.43 -10.99 -0.17
CA GLY A 79 -11.66 -11.20 0.58
C GLY A 79 -11.98 -9.96 1.42
N LEU A 80 -12.15 -8.82 0.75
CA LEU A 80 -12.24 -7.51 1.40
C LEU A 80 -13.64 -7.21 1.89
N THR A 81 -13.73 -6.61 3.08
CA THR A 81 -14.98 -6.12 3.67
C THR A 81 -14.78 -4.65 4.04
N GLN A 82 -15.71 -3.80 3.61
CA GLN A 82 -15.65 -2.36 3.87
C GLN A 82 -16.14 -2.02 5.27
N GLY A 83 -15.37 -1.22 5.98
CA GLY A 83 -15.73 -0.61 7.26
C GLY A 83 -15.40 0.88 7.25
N ALA A 84 -15.33 1.49 8.42
CA ALA A 84 -15.00 2.91 8.54
C ALA A 84 -13.49 3.15 8.54
N GLN A 85 -13.05 4.22 7.86
CA GLN A 85 -11.68 4.72 7.96
C GLN A 85 -11.43 5.31 9.35
N LYS A 86 -10.17 5.29 9.77
CA LYS A 86 -9.71 5.95 10.99
C LYS A 86 -8.36 6.62 10.72
N LEU A 87 -8.42 7.77 10.06
CA LEU A 87 -7.23 8.51 9.65
C LEU A 87 -6.61 9.28 10.82
N ASP A 88 -5.28 9.31 10.87
CA ASP A 88 -4.53 10.20 11.73
C ASP A 88 -4.65 11.64 11.22
N VAL A 89 -4.31 12.62 12.07
CA VAL A 89 -4.39 14.04 11.70
C VAL A 89 -3.57 14.34 10.43
N GLU A 90 -2.40 13.71 10.29
CA GLU A 90 -1.53 13.90 9.14
C GLU A 90 -2.07 13.25 7.86
N GLU A 91 -3.08 12.40 7.98
CA GLU A 91 -3.68 11.67 6.87
C GLU A 91 -5.06 12.19 6.45
N GLU A 92 -5.52 13.32 7.02
CA GLU A 92 -6.86 13.86 6.78
C GLU A 92 -7.20 14.09 5.31
N ASP A 93 -6.21 14.37 4.47
CA ASP A 93 -6.41 14.56 3.04
C ASP A 93 -6.34 13.27 2.20
N LEU A 94 -6.07 12.13 2.85
CA LEU A 94 -5.95 10.85 2.18
C LEU A 94 -7.31 10.40 1.63
N ARG A 95 -7.31 9.93 0.40
CA ARG A 95 -8.51 9.41 -0.27
C ARG A 95 -8.28 7.99 -0.74
N VAL A 96 -9.31 7.16 -0.61
CA VAL A 96 -9.29 5.81 -1.18
C VAL A 96 -9.70 5.89 -2.65
N VAL A 97 -8.92 5.26 -3.51
CA VAL A 97 -9.17 5.20 -4.94
C VAL A 97 -9.19 3.73 -5.36
N SER A 98 -10.27 3.31 -6.01
CA SER A 98 -10.33 1.98 -6.60
C SER A 98 -10.10 2.07 -8.10
N LEU A 99 -9.30 1.15 -8.64
CA LEU A 99 -9.05 1.08 -10.08
C LEU A 99 -8.84 -0.39 -10.48
N SER A 100 -8.94 -0.66 -11.76
CA SER A 100 -8.65 -2.01 -12.25
C SER A 100 -7.14 -2.27 -12.19
N LEU A 101 -6.76 -3.52 -12.10
CA LEU A 101 -5.34 -3.91 -12.16
C LEU A 101 -4.69 -3.40 -13.46
N ASN A 102 -5.44 -3.44 -14.56
CA ASN A 102 -4.94 -2.94 -15.84
C ASN A 102 -4.70 -1.43 -15.82
N GLU A 103 -5.60 -0.65 -15.23
CA GLU A 103 -5.42 0.80 -15.06
C GLU A 103 -4.18 1.11 -14.20
N LEU A 104 -3.98 0.33 -13.13
CA LEU A 104 -2.80 0.47 -12.28
C LEU A 104 -1.52 0.26 -13.08
N LYS A 105 -1.45 -0.81 -13.87
CA LYS A 105 -0.31 -1.12 -14.73
C LYS A 105 -0.04 0.01 -15.72
N GLU A 106 -1.08 0.53 -16.36
CA GLU A 106 -0.93 1.62 -17.32
C GLU A 106 -0.45 2.91 -16.67
N LYS A 107 -0.93 3.24 -15.47
CA LYS A 107 -0.47 4.42 -14.72
C LYS A 107 1.01 4.31 -14.33
N ILE A 108 1.46 3.11 -13.98
CA ILE A 108 2.88 2.87 -13.69
C ILE A 108 3.71 3.07 -14.96
N LYS A 109 3.27 2.47 -16.08
CA LYS A 109 3.97 2.57 -17.38
C LYS A 109 4.11 4.02 -17.85
N ARG A 110 3.08 4.84 -17.66
CA ARG A 110 3.09 6.25 -18.08
C ARG A 110 3.86 7.18 -17.13
N GLY A 111 4.36 6.65 -16.02
CA GLY A 111 5.06 7.45 -15.02
C GLY A 111 4.16 8.35 -14.18
N GLU A 112 2.87 8.09 -14.14
CA GLU A 112 1.93 8.81 -13.27
C GLU A 112 2.10 8.38 -11.80
N ILE A 113 2.36 7.11 -11.57
CA ILE A 113 2.68 6.58 -10.24
C ILE A 113 4.20 6.56 -10.10
N LYS A 114 4.70 7.36 -9.17
CA LYS A 114 6.15 7.57 -8.98
C LYS A 114 6.65 7.02 -7.65
N ASP A 115 5.77 6.48 -6.82
CA ASP A 115 6.16 5.89 -5.55
C ASP A 115 6.88 4.55 -5.78
N ALA A 116 8.16 4.49 -5.43
CA ALA A 116 9.01 3.33 -5.69
C ALA A 116 8.48 2.06 -5.00
N SER A 117 8.03 2.17 -3.74
CA SER A 117 7.53 1.00 -3.02
C SER A 117 6.27 0.44 -3.66
N THR A 118 5.38 1.29 -4.18
CA THR A 118 4.19 0.86 -4.92
C THR A 118 4.58 0.11 -6.19
N CYS A 119 5.47 0.69 -7.00
CA CYS A 119 5.92 0.06 -8.25
C CYS A 119 6.61 -1.29 -7.98
N ASN A 120 7.46 -1.34 -6.97
CA ASN A 120 8.17 -2.56 -6.59
C ASN A 120 7.23 -3.65 -6.09
N ALA A 121 6.26 -3.28 -5.25
CA ALA A 121 5.29 -4.24 -4.71
C ALA A 121 4.45 -4.85 -5.83
N VAL A 122 3.94 -4.04 -6.74
CA VAL A 122 3.16 -4.50 -7.89
C VAL A 122 4.03 -5.39 -8.78
N GLY A 123 5.24 -4.97 -9.09
CA GLY A 123 6.16 -5.73 -9.92
C GLY A 123 6.51 -7.10 -9.32
N LEU A 124 6.82 -7.14 -8.03
CA LEU A 124 7.16 -8.39 -7.36
C LEU A 124 5.97 -9.35 -7.31
N ALA A 125 4.78 -8.84 -6.98
CA ALA A 125 3.56 -9.64 -6.96
C ALA A 125 3.24 -10.24 -8.33
N MET A 126 3.44 -9.47 -9.40
CA MET A 126 3.26 -9.94 -10.78
C MET A 126 4.28 -11.03 -11.13
N LEU A 127 5.55 -10.81 -10.82
CA LEU A 127 6.60 -11.79 -11.10
C LEU A 127 6.37 -13.13 -10.40
N LYS A 128 5.77 -13.08 -9.21
CA LYS A 128 5.41 -14.28 -8.44
C LYS A 128 4.08 -14.90 -8.85
N GLY A 129 3.35 -14.29 -9.78
CA GLY A 129 2.05 -14.77 -10.22
C GLY A 129 0.94 -14.63 -9.18
N ILE A 130 1.11 -13.72 -8.21
CA ILE A 130 0.10 -13.49 -7.17
C ILE A 130 -1.01 -12.55 -7.67
N ILE A 131 -0.66 -11.67 -8.59
CA ILE A 131 -1.63 -10.81 -9.28
C ILE A 131 -1.45 -10.87 -10.79
#